data_a1b6498faad83567b9e71ef01b02dcf4
#
_entry.id   a1b6498faad83567b9e71ef01b02dcf4
#
_cell.length_a   1.000
_cell.length_b   1.000
_cell.length_c   1.000
_cell.angle_alpha   90.00
_cell.angle_beta   90.00
_cell.angle_gamma   90.00
#
_symmetry.space_group_name_H-M   'P 1'
#
loop_
_entity.id
_entity.type
_entity.pdbx_description
1 polymer ?
#
loop_
_entity_poly.entity_id
_entity_poly.type
_entity_poly.pdbx_seq_one_letter_code
_entity_poly.pdbx_strand_id
1 'polypeptide(L)'
;MGISNLIEIFDEKYYRNLSGGILEAFGKLFFKNLLVYLYPMIDPNSGEVIDSTNVRVSSQVKELYKFFKYNEKVVDITDYNKAYLNIYSKEVLELINKGKQGWERMLPEKVSELIKEKNLFGYQSDKSKRLD
;
A
#
# COMPACT_ATOMS: atom_id res chain seq x y z
N MET A 1 -6.11 0.79 -3.63
CA MET A 1 -5.00 0.61 -2.65
C MET A 1 -4.10 -0.53 -3.06
N GLY A 2 -2.88 -0.62 -2.53
CA GLY A 2 -2.00 -1.77 -2.74
C GLY A 2 -2.28 -2.92 -1.77
N ILE A 3 -1.76 -4.10 -2.10
CA ILE A 3 -1.90 -5.33 -1.30
C ILE A 3 -1.45 -5.15 0.16
N SER A 4 -0.30 -4.51 0.40
CA SER A 4 0.20 -4.30 1.77
C SER A 4 -0.78 -3.50 2.63
N ASN A 5 -1.41 -2.48 2.05
CA ASN A 5 -2.40 -1.67 2.76
C ASN A 5 -3.70 -2.45 3.02
N LEU A 6 -4.08 -3.35 2.09
CA LEU A 6 -5.23 -4.23 2.32
C LEU A 6 -4.98 -5.13 3.53
N ILE A 7 -3.81 -5.75 3.62
CA ILE A 7 -3.44 -6.60 4.76
C ILE A 7 -3.49 -5.80 6.08
N GLU A 8 -3.00 -4.56 6.08
CA GLU A 8 -3.06 -3.68 7.25
C GLU A 8 -4.50 -3.34 7.67
N ILE A 9 -5.40 -3.07 6.70
CA ILE A 9 -6.81 -2.80 7.00
C ILE A 9 -7.48 -4.03 7.65
N PHE A 10 -7.10 -5.24 7.26
CA PHE A 10 -7.61 -6.48 7.86
C PHE A 10 -6.84 -6.91 9.12
N ASP A 11 -6.07 -6.02 9.75
CA ASP A 11 -5.39 -6.29 11.02
C ASP A 11 -6.22 -5.75 12.20
N GLU A 12 -6.74 -6.65 13.03
CA GLU A 12 -7.61 -6.34 14.16
C GLU A 12 -6.96 -5.38 15.17
N LYS A 13 -5.63 -5.31 15.22
CA LYS A 13 -4.91 -4.43 16.19
C LYS A 13 -5.31 -2.96 16.06
N TYR A 14 -5.68 -2.51 14.85
CA TYR A 14 -6.08 -1.12 14.60
C TYR A 14 -7.48 -0.77 15.13
N TYR A 15 -8.29 -1.76 15.47
CA TYR A 15 -9.70 -1.59 15.84
C TYR A 15 -9.99 -1.93 17.32
N ARG A 16 -8.95 -2.18 18.13
CA ARG A 16 -9.10 -2.59 19.54
C ARG A 16 -9.82 -1.57 20.43
N ASN A 17 -9.82 -0.31 20.02
CA ASN A 17 -10.50 0.78 20.76
C ASN A 17 -11.99 0.91 20.42
N LEU A 18 -12.50 0.13 19.47
CA LEU A 18 -13.90 0.08 19.11
C LEU A 18 -14.58 -1.07 19.85
N SER A 19 -15.78 -0.81 20.42
CA SER A 19 -16.54 -1.83 21.17
C SER A 19 -16.86 -3.05 20.32
N GLY A 20 -17.17 -2.86 19.04
CA GLY A 20 -17.42 -3.92 18.05
C GLY A 20 -16.19 -4.33 17.25
N GLY A 21 -15.00 -3.80 17.57
CA GLY A 21 -13.75 -4.13 16.89
C GLY A 21 -13.78 -3.87 15.38
N ILE A 22 -13.14 -4.77 14.63
CA ILE A 22 -13.08 -4.69 13.17
C ILE A 22 -14.46 -4.75 12.50
N LEU A 23 -15.42 -5.47 13.08
CA LEU A 23 -16.77 -5.58 12.53
C LEU A 23 -17.51 -4.24 12.59
N GLU A 24 -17.36 -3.48 13.67
CA GLU A 24 -17.92 -2.13 13.78
C GLU A 24 -17.30 -1.19 12.76
N ALA A 25 -15.96 -1.21 12.64
CA ALA A 25 -15.24 -0.39 11.68
C ALA A 25 -15.69 -0.69 10.24
N PHE A 26 -15.74 -1.95 9.86
CA PHE A 26 -16.09 -2.38 8.52
C PHE A 26 -17.56 -2.15 8.20
N GLY A 27 -18.47 -2.33 9.18
CA GLY A 27 -19.86 -1.98 9.04
C GLY A 27 -20.06 -0.50 8.73
N LYS A 28 -19.30 0.38 9.39
CA LYS A 28 -19.35 1.84 9.14
C LYS A 28 -18.69 2.22 7.81
N LEU A 29 -17.53 1.65 7.47
CA LEU A 29 -16.79 1.98 6.25
C LEU A 29 -17.52 1.50 4.99
N PHE A 30 -18.06 0.29 5.01
CA PHE A 30 -18.67 -0.34 3.85
C PHE A 30 -20.21 -0.26 3.84
N PHE A 31 -20.78 0.58 4.69
CA PHE A 31 -22.23 0.79 4.81
C PHE A 31 -22.86 1.26 3.49
N LYS A 32 -22.15 2.08 2.72
CA LYS A 32 -22.59 2.54 1.40
C LYS A 32 -21.86 1.80 0.29
N ASN A 33 -21.90 2.31 -0.92
CA ASN A 33 -21.28 1.73 -2.11
C ASN A 33 -19.75 1.91 -2.15
N LEU A 34 -19.06 1.78 -1.00
CA LEU A 34 -17.61 1.81 -0.97
C LEU A 34 -17.06 0.53 -1.56
N LEU A 35 -16.20 0.67 -2.57
CA LEU A 35 -15.43 -0.40 -3.17
C LEU A 35 -13.94 -0.15 -2.96
N VAL A 36 -13.20 -1.23 -2.74
CA VAL A 36 -11.74 -1.20 -2.67
C VAL A 36 -11.19 -1.70 -3.99
N TYR A 37 -10.62 -0.81 -4.79
CA TYR A 37 -9.83 -1.20 -5.96
C TYR A 37 -8.44 -1.59 -5.51
N LEU A 38 -8.07 -2.85 -5.80
CA LEU A 38 -6.84 -3.47 -5.34
C LEU A 38 -5.80 -3.49 -6.45
N TYR A 39 -4.68 -2.81 -6.22
CA TYR A 39 -3.53 -2.85 -7.11
C TYR A 39 -2.64 -4.03 -6.72
N PRO A 40 -2.33 -4.94 -7.66
CA PRO A 40 -1.52 -6.12 -7.37
C PRO A 40 -0.06 -5.76 -7.04
N MET A 41 0.67 -6.72 -6.49
CA MET A 41 2.11 -6.62 -6.26
C MET A 41 2.79 -7.93 -6.65
N ILE A 42 4.11 -7.90 -6.85
CA ILE A 42 4.93 -9.12 -6.92
C ILE A 42 5.40 -9.46 -5.51
N ASP A 43 5.24 -10.73 -5.12
CA ASP A 43 5.87 -11.21 -3.89
C ASP A 43 7.40 -11.28 -4.10
N PRO A 44 8.21 -10.58 -3.28
CA PRO A 44 9.64 -10.53 -3.46
C PRO A 44 10.35 -11.88 -3.26
N ASN A 45 9.71 -12.84 -2.60
CA ASN A 45 10.29 -14.16 -2.32
C ASN A 45 9.95 -15.17 -3.40
N SER A 46 8.69 -15.22 -3.85
CA SER A 46 8.21 -16.20 -4.83
C SER A 46 8.22 -15.69 -6.28
N GLY A 47 8.20 -14.37 -6.47
CA GLY A 47 8.02 -13.76 -7.79
C GLY A 47 6.58 -13.86 -8.33
N GLU A 48 5.65 -14.38 -7.55
CA GLU A 48 4.24 -14.49 -7.93
C GLU A 48 3.51 -13.15 -7.82
N VAL A 49 2.56 -12.94 -8.71
CA VAL A 49 1.64 -11.79 -8.61
C VAL A 49 0.61 -12.08 -7.53
N ILE A 50 0.55 -11.19 -6.56
CA ILE A 50 -0.44 -11.22 -5.47
C ILE A 50 -1.58 -10.27 -5.82
N ASP A 51 -2.79 -10.81 -5.81
CA ASP A 51 -4.06 -10.10 -6.02
C ASP A 51 -5.09 -10.50 -4.96
N SER A 52 -6.36 -10.16 -5.16
CA SER A 52 -7.44 -10.49 -4.20
C SER A 52 -7.68 -11.99 -4.05
N THR A 53 -7.22 -12.82 -4.99
CA THR A 53 -7.49 -14.27 -4.99
C THR A 53 -6.53 -15.05 -4.12
N ASN A 54 -5.27 -14.59 -4.02
CA ASN A 54 -4.18 -15.29 -3.33
C ASN A 54 -3.54 -14.50 -2.19
N VAL A 55 -3.98 -13.26 -1.93
CA VAL A 55 -3.51 -12.49 -0.77
C VAL A 55 -3.82 -13.23 0.53
N ARG A 56 -2.85 -13.23 1.44
CA ARG A 56 -2.97 -13.86 2.76
C ARG A 56 -3.27 -12.81 3.81
N VAL A 57 -4.47 -12.86 4.36
CA VAL A 57 -4.86 -12.13 5.58
C VAL A 57 -4.72 -13.04 6.80
N SER A 58 -4.74 -12.47 8.00
CA SER A 58 -4.73 -13.23 9.25
C SER A 58 -5.86 -14.26 9.27
N SER A 59 -5.60 -15.43 9.87
CA SER A 59 -6.61 -16.51 9.99
C SER A 59 -7.88 -16.06 10.71
N GLN A 60 -7.76 -15.14 11.66
CA GLN A 60 -8.87 -14.60 12.45
C GLN A 60 -9.87 -13.82 11.59
N VAL A 61 -9.39 -13.13 10.55
CA VAL A 61 -10.22 -12.29 9.65
C VAL A 61 -10.45 -12.92 8.27
N LYS A 62 -9.99 -14.14 8.06
CA LYS A 62 -10.07 -14.82 6.77
C LYS A 62 -11.50 -14.92 6.24
N GLU A 63 -12.44 -15.27 7.09
CA GLU A 63 -13.85 -15.43 6.70
C GLU A 63 -14.52 -14.06 6.47
N LEU A 64 -14.13 -13.04 7.23
CA LEU A 64 -14.54 -11.66 6.96
C LEU A 64 -14.03 -11.18 5.59
N TYR A 65 -12.77 -11.45 5.26
CA TYR A 65 -12.23 -11.12 3.95
C TYR A 65 -12.98 -11.81 2.82
N LYS A 66 -13.29 -13.11 2.96
CA LYS A 66 -14.11 -13.86 1.99
C LYS A 66 -15.49 -13.23 1.80
N PHE A 67 -16.13 -12.80 2.90
CA PHE A 67 -17.42 -12.12 2.85
C PHE A 67 -17.34 -10.84 2.01
N PHE A 68 -16.32 -10.00 2.22
CA PHE A 68 -16.11 -8.77 1.44
C PHE A 68 -15.84 -9.06 -0.04
N LYS A 69 -15.06 -10.10 -0.32
CA LYS A 69 -14.76 -10.51 -1.67
C LYS A 69 -16.01 -11.07 -2.39
N TYR A 70 -16.76 -11.92 -1.72
CA TYR A 70 -18.01 -12.49 -2.24
C TYR A 70 -19.05 -11.41 -2.58
N ASN A 71 -19.09 -10.34 -1.79
CA ASN A 71 -19.98 -9.20 -2.00
C ASN A 71 -19.36 -8.12 -2.92
N GLU A 72 -18.34 -8.46 -3.68
CA GLU A 72 -17.69 -7.58 -4.66
C GLU A 72 -17.20 -6.25 -4.07
N LYS A 73 -16.87 -6.23 -2.77
CA LYS A 73 -16.34 -5.04 -2.10
C LYS A 73 -14.85 -4.83 -2.37
N VAL A 74 -14.16 -5.86 -2.84
CA VAL A 74 -12.76 -5.83 -3.29
C VAL A 74 -12.71 -6.18 -4.77
N VAL A 75 -12.20 -5.26 -5.57
CA VAL A 75 -12.12 -5.37 -7.04
C VAL A 75 -10.68 -5.26 -7.48
N ASP A 76 -10.16 -6.25 -8.19
CA ASP A 76 -8.80 -6.21 -8.72
C ASP A 76 -8.68 -5.22 -9.88
N ILE A 77 -7.61 -4.43 -9.85
CA ILE A 77 -7.17 -3.65 -11.01
C ILE A 77 -6.41 -4.62 -11.92
N THR A 78 -6.93 -4.85 -13.13
CA THR A 78 -6.36 -5.80 -14.10
C THR A 78 -5.52 -5.13 -15.18
N ASP A 79 -5.75 -3.83 -15.43
CA ASP A 79 -4.97 -3.02 -16.36
C ASP A 79 -3.80 -2.36 -15.62
N TYR A 80 -2.65 -3.06 -15.58
CA TYR A 80 -1.44 -2.60 -14.91
C TYR A 80 -0.17 -2.98 -15.68
N ASN A 81 0.88 -2.20 -15.51
CA ASN A 81 2.19 -2.51 -16.06
C ASN A 81 2.97 -3.40 -15.09
N LYS A 82 3.26 -4.64 -15.50
CA LYS A 82 4.01 -5.61 -14.69
C LYS A 82 5.40 -5.11 -14.25
N ALA A 83 6.04 -4.24 -15.04
CA ALA A 83 7.34 -3.68 -14.71
C ALA A 83 7.36 -2.83 -13.43
N TYR A 84 6.17 -2.38 -12.96
CA TYR A 84 6.06 -1.54 -11.76
C TYR A 84 5.58 -2.30 -10.51
N LEU A 85 5.21 -3.58 -10.65
CA LEU A 85 4.68 -4.37 -9.54
C LEU A 85 5.71 -4.69 -8.45
N ASN A 86 6.99 -4.51 -8.73
CA ASN A 86 8.11 -4.69 -7.80
C ASN A 86 8.55 -3.38 -7.12
N ILE A 87 7.81 -2.28 -7.33
CA ILE A 87 8.08 -1.02 -6.67
C ILE A 87 7.30 -0.96 -5.35
N TYR A 88 8.03 -0.98 -4.24
CA TYR A 88 7.46 -0.94 -2.90
C TYR A 88 7.63 0.45 -2.30
N SER A 89 6.53 1.07 -1.86
CA SER A 89 6.55 2.43 -1.31
C SER A 89 7.49 2.59 -0.11
N LYS A 90 7.61 1.57 0.73
CA LYS A 90 8.54 1.56 1.87
C LYS A 90 9.99 1.66 1.43
N GLU A 91 10.38 0.94 0.38
CA GLU A 91 11.72 0.98 -0.20
C GLU A 91 12.04 2.37 -0.78
N VAL A 92 11.10 2.93 -1.54
CA VAL A 92 11.25 4.28 -2.10
C VAL A 92 11.45 5.32 -1.00
N LEU A 93 10.62 5.29 0.04
CA LEU A 93 10.74 6.19 1.20
C LEU A 93 12.07 6.01 1.93
N GLU A 94 12.54 4.78 2.08
CA GLU A 94 13.82 4.50 2.71
C GLU A 94 15.01 5.04 1.91
N LEU A 95 14.98 4.91 0.58
CA LEU A 95 16.00 5.48 -0.31
C LEU A 95 16.04 7.00 -0.21
N ILE A 96 14.87 7.66 -0.22
CA ILE A 96 14.75 9.11 -0.06
C ILE A 96 15.34 9.57 1.27
N ASN A 97 14.90 8.95 2.38
CA ASN A 97 15.35 9.31 3.74
C ASN A 97 16.86 9.11 3.94
N LYS A 98 17.43 8.07 3.33
CA LYS A 98 18.87 7.80 3.42
C LYS A 98 19.70 8.60 2.41
N GLY A 99 19.09 9.46 1.61
CA GLY A 99 19.77 10.24 0.56
C GLY A 99 20.43 9.37 -0.51
N LYS A 100 19.90 8.15 -0.73
CA LYS A 100 20.39 7.26 -1.78
C LYS A 100 19.78 7.64 -3.12
N GLN A 101 20.50 7.36 -4.21
CA GLN A 101 20.03 7.58 -5.58
C GLN A 101 19.19 6.41 -6.09
N GLY A 102 18.43 6.64 -7.17
CA GLY A 102 17.70 5.59 -7.90
C GLY A 102 16.20 5.56 -7.63
N TRP A 103 15.70 6.17 -6.56
CA TRP A 103 14.28 6.25 -6.25
C TRP A 103 13.48 7.07 -7.27
N GLU A 104 14.14 8.00 -7.97
CA GLU A 104 13.52 8.84 -9.01
C GLU A 104 12.91 8.01 -10.14
N ARG A 105 13.55 6.88 -10.47
CA ARG A 105 13.09 5.96 -11.52
C ARG A 105 11.90 5.08 -11.07
N MET A 106 11.64 5.05 -9.77
CA MET A 106 10.54 4.30 -9.16
C MET A 106 9.26 5.12 -9.05
N LEU A 107 9.31 6.41 -9.43
CA LEU A 107 8.17 7.35 -9.35
C LEU A 107 7.94 8.01 -10.70
N PRO A 108 6.70 8.49 -10.96
CA PRO A 108 6.46 9.41 -12.07
C PRO A 108 7.34 10.64 -11.97
N GLU A 109 7.87 11.10 -13.09
CA GLU A 109 8.84 12.21 -13.17
C GLU A 109 8.39 13.44 -12.37
N LYS A 110 7.16 13.92 -12.63
CA LYS A 110 6.57 15.05 -11.92
C LYS A 110 6.50 14.88 -10.41
N VAL A 111 6.34 13.65 -9.93
CA VAL A 111 6.30 13.36 -8.48
C VAL A 111 7.71 13.47 -7.91
N SER A 112 8.72 12.94 -8.60
CA SER A 112 10.12 13.05 -8.15
C SER A 112 10.60 14.49 -8.13
N GLU A 113 10.23 15.31 -9.13
CA GLU A 113 10.50 16.74 -9.15
C GLU A 113 9.88 17.48 -7.97
N LEU A 114 8.58 17.19 -7.68
CA LEU A 114 7.87 17.81 -6.57
C LEU A 114 8.48 17.45 -5.20
N ILE A 115 8.93 16.21 -5.03
CA ILE A 115 9.62 15.76 -3.82
C ILE A 115 10.91 16.57 -3.61
N LYS A 116 11.69 16.77 -4.68
CA LYS A 116 12.93 17.54 -4.65
C LYS A 116 12.69 19.04 -4.40
N GLU A 117 11.72 19.62 -5.09
CA GLU A 117 11.38 21.04 -4.97
C GLU A 117 10.91 21.41 -3.56
N LYS A 118 10.04 20.56 -2.99
CA LYS A 118 9.40 20.82 -1.68
C LYS A 118 10.10 20.13 -0.51
N ASN A 119 11.23 19.44 -0.73
CA ASN A 119 11.96 18.67 0.27
C ASN A 119 11.04 17.71 1.06
N LEU A 120 10.18 16.97 0.35
CA LEU A 120 9.22 16.05 0.98
C LEU A 120 9.89 14.76 1.42
N PHE A 121 9.24 14.05 2.36
CA PHE A 121 9.65 12.72 2.84
C PHE A 121 11.09 12.61 3.34
N GLY A 122 11.62 13.71 3.89
CA GLY A 122 13.00 13.74 4.40
C GLY A 122 14.07 13.89 3.31
N TYR A 123 13.68 14.20 2.07
CA TYR A 123 14.63 14.52 1.02
C TYR A 123 15.49 15.71 1.41
N GLN A 124 16.81 15.56 1.29
CA GLN A 124 17.78 16.63 1.50
C GLN A 124 18.54 16.85 0.20
N SER A 125 18.50 18.06 -0.33
CA SER A 125 19.34 18.43 -1.47
C SER A 125 20.81 18.44 -1.04
N ASP A 126 21.73 18.02 -1.92
CA ASP A 126 23.18 17.99 -1.62
C ASP A 126 23.76 19.34 -1.17
N LYS A 127 23.02 20.45 -1.34
CA LYS A 127 23.41 21.76 -0.83
C LYS A 127 23.41 21.87 0.71
N SER A 128 22.62 21.04 1.40
CA SER A 128 22.58 21.03 2.88
C SER A 128 23.69 20.19 3.52
N LYS A 129 24.36 19.32 2.74
CA LYS A 129 25.49 18.49 3.24
C LYS A 129 26.85 19.22 3.26
N ARG A 130 26.92 20.48 2.77
CA ARG A 130 28.18 21.25 2.70
C ARG A 130 28.33 22.32 3.78
N LEU A 131 27.48 22.34 4.79
CA LEU A 131 27.48 23.35 5.88
C LEU A 131 27.67 22.76 7.28
N ASP A 132 28.24 21.54 7.40
CA ASP A 132 28.77 21.01 8.66
C ASP A 132 30.26 20.70 8.55
#